data_df23301765beb3f4578c852088f502f6
#
_entry.id   df23301765beb3f4578c852088f502f6
#
_cell.length_a   1.000
_cell.length_b   1.000
_cell.length_c   1.000
_cell.angle_alpha   90.00
_cell.angle_beta   90.00
_cell.angle_gamma   90.00
#
_symmetry.space_group_name_H-M   'P 1'
#
loop_
_entity.id
_entity.type
_entity.pdbx_description
1 polymer ?
#
loop_
_entity_poly.entity_id
_entity_poly.type
_entity_poly.pdbx_seq_one_letter_code
_entity_poly.pdbx_strand_id
1 'polypeptide(L)'
;MLRRKIAGVLLIHAFLLPAFTFGQTAPKIYEAPKEIVDKIKDEGMNRSQVMKTLSYMSDVIGPRLTGSPGLKRANEWTRDQMASWGLQNAHLEAWGPFGRGWTLKRYYA
;
A
#
# COMPACT_ATOMS: atom_id res chain seq x y z
N MET A 1 49.73 47.33 14.32
CA MET A 1 49.84 46.01 15.02
C MET A 1 48.55 45.46 15.56
N LEU A 2 47.57 46.28 15.97
CA LEU A 2 46.29 45.85 16.56
C LEU A 2 45.40 45.06 15.56
N ARG A 3 45.30 45.48 14.28
CA ARG A 3 44.47 44.83 13.26
C ARG A 3 44.86 43.37 12.93
N ARG A 4 46.16 43.02 13.00
CA ARG A 4 46.61 41.65 12.77
C ARG A 4 46.27 40.67 13.90
N LYS A 5 46.20 41.16 15.14
CA LYS A 5 45.82 40.35 16.33
C LYS A 5 44.33 40.04 16.36
N ILE A 6 43.48 40.96 15.90
CA ILE A 6 42.00 40.76 15.84
C ILE A 6 41.66 39.71 14.78
N ALA A 7 42.35 39.70 13.62
CA ALA A 7 42.13 38.70 12.58
C ALA A 7 42.48 37.26 13.02
N GLY A 8 43.54 37.10 13.82
CA GLY A 8 43.92 35.80 14.39
C GLY A 8 42.92 35.25 15.40
N VAL A 9 42.34 36.12 16.25
CA VAL A 9 41.33 35.70 17.22
C VAL A 9 40.01 35.30 16.55
N LEU A 10 39.59 35.99 15.48
CA LEU A 10 38.41 35.62 14.70
C LEU A 10 38.54 34.29 14.00
N LEU A 11 39.73 33.96 13.48
CA LEU A 11 39.99 32.67 12.82
C LEU A 11 39.96 31.49 13.82
N ILE A 12 40.42 31.68 15.05
CA ILE A 12 40.40 30.63 16.07
C ILE A 12 38.96 30.35 16.55
N HIS A 13 38.10 31.35 16.61
CA HIS A 13 36.71 31.16 16.99
C HIS A 13 35.88 30.47 15.90
N ALA A 14 36.24 30.64 14.64
CA ALA A 14 35.56 29.94 13.53
C ALA A 14 35.82 28.42 13.54
N PHE A 15 36.91 27.96 14.13
CA PHE A 15 37.26 26.54 14.25
C PHE A 15 36.67 25.84 15.49
N LEU A 16 36.14 26.60 16.43
CA LEU A 16 35.57 26.09 17.68
C LEU A 16 34.01 26.01 17.68
N LEU A 17 33.36 26.27 16.53
CA LEU A 17 31.94 25.99 16.41
C LEU A 17 31.74 24.48 16.45
N PRO A 18 31.11 23.92 17.49
CA PRO A 18 30.76 22.51 17.50
C PRO A 18 29.82 22.29 16.30
N ALA A 19 30.21 21.40 15.41
CA ALA A 19 29.30 20.89 14.42
C ALA A 19 28.15 20.18 15.17
N PHE A 20 27.05 20.89 15.41
CA PHE A 20 25.79 20.27 15.80
C PHE A 20 25.34 19.41 14.62
N THR A 21 25.89 18.21 14.53
CA THR A 21 25.28 17.16 13.74
C THR A 21 23.95 16.84 14.42
N PHE A 22 22.86 17.39 13.89
CA PHE A 22 21.54 16.87 14.16
C PHE A 22 21.57 15.41 13.70
N GLY A 23 21.84 14.52 14.64
CA GLY A 23 21.67 13.09 14.43
C GLY A 23 20.20 12.85 14.10
N GLN A 24 19.90 12.72 12.82
CA GLN A 24 18.60 12.22 12.42
C GLN A 24 18.53 10.78 12.94
N THR A 25 17.84 10.59 14.04
CA THR A 25 17.44 9.25 14.47
C THR A 25 16.58 8.68 13.35
N ALA A 26 17.09 7.67 12.66
CA ALA A 26 16.32 6.96 11.65
C ALA A 26 14.98 6.54 12.27
N PRO A 27 13.85 6.71 11.56
CA PRO A 27 12.55 6.32 12.08
C PRO A 27 12.63 4.85 12.50
N LYS A 28 12.22 4.55 13.74
CA LYS A 28 12.17 3.17 14.22
C LYS A 28 11.13 2.42 13.39
N ILE A 29 11.61 1.57 12.48
CA ILE A 29 10.74 0.71 11.69
C ILE A 29 10.12 -0.31 12.66
N TYR A 30 8.79 -0.42 12.62
CA TYR A 30 8.09 -1.44 13.40
C TYR A 30 8.48 -2.83 12.85
N GLU A 31 9.06 -3.64 13.70
CA GLU A 31 9.32 -5.05 13.42
C GLU A 31 8.15 -5.88 13.96
N ALA A 32 7.42 -6.52 13.08
CA ALA A 32 6.34 -7.41 13.49
C ALA A 32 6.91 -8.64 14.22
N PRO A 33 6.21 -9.17 15.24
CA PRO A 33 6.63 -10.42 15.91
C PRO A 33 6.87 -11.54 14.90
N LYS A 34 7.98 -12.25 15.07
CA LYS A 34 8.40 -13.32 14.15
C LYS A 34 7.29 -14.35 13.89
N GLU A 35 6.55 -14.71 14.92
CA GLU A 35 5.44 -15.65 14.82
C GLU A 35 4.34 -15.18 13.85
N ILE A 36 4.04 -13.89 13.85
CA ILE A 36 3.06 -13.31 12.90
C ILE A 36 3.61 -13.36 11.48
N VAL A 37 4.89 -12.99 11.31
CA VAL A 37 5.56 -13.05 10.00
C VAL A 37 5.58 -14.46 9.45
N ASP A 38 5.89 -15.44 10.28
CA ASP A 38 5.94 -16.86 9.89
C ASP A 38 4.55 -17.37 9.48
N LYS A 39 3.47 -16.99 10.20
CA LYS A 39 2.09 -17.33 9.81
C LYS A 39 1.71 -16.74 8.46
N ILE A 40 2.07 -15.46 8.19
CA ILE A 40 1.80 -14.82 6.91
C ILE A 40 2.56 -15.54 5.78
N LYS A 41 3.83 -15.87 6.00
CA LYS A 41 4.64 -16.61 5.02
C LYS A 41 4.07 -18.00 4.74
N ASP A 42 3.67 -18.72 5.77
CA ASP A 42 3.09 -20.05 5.63
C ASP A 42 1.77 -20.00 4.85
N GLU A 43 0.90 -19.03 5.12
CA GLU A 43 -0.33 -18.86 4.36
C GLU A 43 -0.05 -18.53 2.89
N GLY A 44 0.90 -17.63 2.60
CA GLY A 44 1.23 -17.24 1.23
C GLY A 44 1.95 -18.32 0.43
N MET A 45 2.85 -19.09 1.04
CA MET A 45 3.69 -20.07 0.34
C MET A 45 3.08 -21.47 0.28
N ASN A 46 2.38 -21.90 1.30
CA ASN A 46 1.90 -23.27 1.43
C ASN A 46 0.39 -23.42 1.27
N ARG A 47 -0.38 -22.38 1.53
CA ARG A 47 -1.86 -22.38 1.48
C ARG A 47 -2.44 -21.30 0.58
N SER A 48 -1.66 -20.75 -0.33
CA SER A 48 -2.05 -19.64 -1.18
C SER A 48 -3.35 -19.91 -1.95
N GLN A 49 -4.30 -18.99 -1.85
CA GLN A 49 -5.55 -19.02 -2.61
C GLN A 49 -5.50 -18.14 -3.86
N VAL A 50 -4.31 -17.58 -4.20
CA VAL A 50 -4.19 -16.60 -5.29
C VAL A 50 -4.68 -17.15 -6.62
N MET A 51 -4.30 -18.36 -6.99
CA MET A 51 -4.70 -18.97 -8.27
C MET A 51 -6.21 -19.27 -8.30
N LYS A 52 -6.78 -19.73 -7.19
CA LYS A 52 -8.22 -19.96 -7.06
C LYS A 52 -9.01 -18.65 -7.20
N THR A 53 -8.55 -17.60 -6.53
CA THR A 53 -9.14 -16.27 -6.61
C THR A 53 -9.04 -15.70 -8.03
N LEU A 54 -7.86 -15.83 -8.66
CA LEU A 54 -7.63 -15.37 -10.03
C LEU A 54 -8.56 -16.10 -11.02
N SER A 55 -8.61 -17.41 -10.98
CA SER A 55 -9.48 -18.21 -11.87
C SER A 55 -10.95 -17.84 -11.67
N TYR A 56 -11.43 -17.70 -10.45
CA TYR A 56 -12.80 -17.30 -10.22
C TYR A 56 -13.11 -15.90 -10.79
N MET A 57 -12.23 -14.94 -10.59
CA MET A 57 -12.42 -13.58 -11.12
C MET A 57 -12.31 -13.52 -12.64
N SER A 58 -11.43 -14.32 -13.25
CA SER A 58 -11.20 -14.30 -14.69
C SER A 58 -12.20 -15.16 -15.46
N ASP A 59 -12.47 -16.38 -14.99
CA ASP A 59 -13.21 -17.39 -15.73
C ASP A 59 -14.70 -17.38 -15.37
N VAL A 60 -15.05 -17.13 -14.11
CA VAL A 60 -16.45 -17.14 -13.64
C VAL A 60 -17.08 -15.75 -13.73
N ILE A 61 -16.42 -14.71 -13.21
CA ILE A 61 -16.93 -13.35 -13.27
C ILE A 61 -16.68 -12.72 -14.64
N GLY A 62 -15.50 -12.91 -15.18
CA GLY A 62 -15.09 -12.40 -16.49
C GLY A 62 -14.81 -10.90 -16.53
N PRO A 63 -15.12 -10.20 -17.64
CA PRO A 63 -14.80 -8.78 -17.82
C PRO A 63 -15.45 -7.89 -16.76
N ARG A 64 -14.65 -6.99 -16.18
CA ARG A 64 -15.03 -6.11 -15.07
C ARG A 64 -14.84 -4.63 -15.43
N LEU A 65 -15.43 -4.22 -16.54
CA LEU A 65 -15.39 -2.83 -16.97
C LEU A 65 -16.10 -1.93 -15.96
N THR A 66 -15.57 -0.73 -15.71
CA THR A 66 -16.16 0.23 -14.79
C THR A 66 -17.62 0.52 -15.12
N GLY A 67 -18.50 0.53 -14.11
CA GLY A 67 -19.94 0.71 -14.28
C GLY A 67 -20.67 -0.49 -14.88
N SER A 68 -19.98 -1.62 -15.17
CA SER A 68 -20.63 -2.82 -15.73
C SER A 68 -21.24 -3.73 -14.64
N PRO A 69 -22.21 -4.57 -15.02
CA PRO A 69 -22.70 -5.62 -14.13
C PRO A 69 -21.63 -6.62 -13.70
N GLY A 70 -20.60 -6.85 -14.53
CA GLY A 70 -19.45 -7.69 -14.19
C GLY A 70 -18.63 -7.12 -13.05
N LEU A 71 -18.35 -5.80 -13.06
CA LEU A 71 -17.68 -5.15 -11.95
C LEU A 71 -18.53 -5.21 -10.65
N LYS A 72 -19.82 -4.96 -10.75
CA LYS A 72 -20.71 -5.07 -9.58
C LYS A 72 -20.62 -6.44 -8.93
N ARG A 73 -20.74 -7.52 -9.72
CA ARG A 73 -20.60 -8.91 -9.21
C ARG A 73 -19.23 -9.15 -8.58
N ALA A 74 -18.16 -8.63 -9.19
CA ALA A 74 -16.81 -8.77 -8.64
C ALA A 74 -16.68 -8.08 -7.27
N ASN A 75 -17.18 -6.86 -7.15
CA ASN A 75 -17.12 -6.10 -5.90
C ASN A 75 -17.94 -6.80 -4.78
N GLU A 76 -19.14 -7.26 -5.08
CA GLU A 76 -19.98 -8.02 -4.14
C GLU A 76 -19.27 -9.31 -3.69
N TRP A 77 -18.74 -10.08 -4.63
CA TRP A 77 -17.99 -11.30 -4.32
C TRP A 77 -16.75 -11.00 -3.47
N THR A 78 -15.98 -9.94 -3.80
CA THR A 78 -14.79 -9.55 -3.04
C THR A 78 -15.14 -9.16 -1.60
N ARG A 79 -16.21 -8.38 -1.41
CA ARG A 79 -16.72 -8.04 -0.08
C ARG A 79 -17.06 -9.31 0.73
N ASP A 80 -17.79 -10.23 0.12
CA ASP A 80 -18.23 -11.45 0.78
C ASP A 80 -17.05 -12.38 1.08
N GLN A 81 -16.06 -12.42 0.18
CA GLN A 81 -14.82 -13.16 0.37
C GLN A 81 -14.00 -12.59 1.53
N MET A 82 -13.85 -11.27 1.63
CA MET A 82 -13.17 -10.61 2.76
C MET A 82 -13.88 -10.91 4.08
N ALA A 83 -15.23 -10.85 4.10
CA ALA A 83 -16.01 -11.22 5.28
C ALA A 83 -15.79 -12.69 5.67
N SER A 84 -15.73 -13.60 4.70
CA SER A 84 -15.46 -15.04 4.95
C SER A 84 -14.08 -15.30 5.54
N TRP A 85 -13.10 -14.43 5.27
CA TRP A 85 -11.77 -14.47 5.88
C TRP A 85 -11.72 -13.85 7.28
N GLY A 86 -12.85 -13.36 7.79
CA GLY A 86 -12.96 -12.80 9.14
C GLY A 86 -12.65 -11.30 9.22
N LEU A 87 -12.52 -10.60 8.09
CA LEU A 87 -12.40 -9.15 8.12
C LEU A 87 -13.71 -8.54 8.56
N GLN A 88 -13.64 -7.64 9.56
CA GLN A 88 -14.79 -6.91 10.05
C GLN A 88 -15.09 -5.71 9.16
N ASN A 89 -16.37 -5.37 9.09
CA ASN A 89 -16.86 -4.19 8.36
C ASN A 89 -16.50 -4.19 6.86
N ALA A 90 -16.43 -5.36 6.22
CA ALA A 90 -16.28 -5.45 4.78
C ALA A 90 -17.55 -4.89 4.09
N HIS A 91 -17.40 -3.77 3.37
CA HIS A 91 -18.52 -3.11 2.71
C HIS A 91 -18.07 -2.48 1.39
N LEU A 92 -19.03 -2.07 0.57
CA LEU A 92 -18.81 -1.36 -0.67
C LEU A 92 -19.04 0.14 -0.45
N GLU A 93 -18.12 0.96 -0.94
CA GLU A 93 -18.23 2.41 -0.91
C GLU A 93 -18.38 2.95 -2.33
N ALA A 94 -19.33 3.88 -2.51
CA ALA A 94 -19.45 4.61 -3.77
C ALA A 94 -18.43 5.75 -3.80
N TRP A 95 -17.52 5.73 -4.78
CA TRP A 95 -16.50 6.78 -4.93
C TRP A 95 -16.92 7.92 -5.86
N GLY A 96 -18.16 7.86 -6.40
CA GLY A 96 -18.75 8.93 -7.21
C GLY A 96 -19.54 8.42 -8.41
N PRO A 97 -20.21 9.31 -9.16
CA PRO A 97 -20.89 8.98 -10.39
C PRO A 97 -19.87 8.66 -11.49
N PHE A 98 -19.96 7.48 -12.10
CA PHE A 98 -19.06 7.10 -13.19
C PHE A 98 -19.66 7.41 -14.57
N GLY A 99 -20.99 7.50 -14.69
CA GLY A 99 -21.68 7.63 -15.96
C GLY A 99 -22.20 6.29 -16.48
N ARG A 100 -22.06 6.04 -17.81
CA ARG A 100 -22.61 4.84 -18.44
C ARG A 100 -21.64 3.67 -18.38
N GLY A 101 -22.09 2.54 -17.83
CA GLY A 101 -21.39 1.27 -17.94
C GLY A 101 -21.69 0.59 -19.28
N TRP A 102 -20.88 -0.42 -19.62
CA TRP A 102 -21.02 -1.22 -20.83
C TRP A 102 -21.07 -2.72 -20.52
N THR A 103 -21.86 -3.47 -21.31
CA THR A 103 -21.90 -4.92 -21.25
C THR A 103 -22.28 -5.50 -22.62
N LEU A 104 -21.60 -6.58 -23.03
CA LEU A 104 -21.97 -7.34 -24.21
C LEU A 104 -23.18 -8.21 -23.89
N LYS A 105 -24.30 -7.98 -24.57
CA LYS A 105 -25.49 -8.82 -24.42
C LYS A 105 -25.60 -9.93 -25.47
N ARG A 106 -25.10 -9.66 -26.69
CA ARG A 106 -25.17 -10.61 -27.79
C ARG A 106 -24.08 -10.31 -28.81
N TYR A 107 -23.48 -11.33 -29.35
CA TYR A 107 -22.55 -11.29 -30.45
C TYR A 107 -22.94 -12.34 -31.51
N TYR A 108 -22.86 -11.95 -32.76
CA TYR A 108 -23.01 -12.84 -33.87
C TYR A 108 -21.81 -12.68 -34.82
N ALA A 109 -21.20 -13.79 -35.23
CA ALA A 109 -20.16 -13.84 -36.23
C ALA A 109 -20.60 -14.74 -37.35
#